data_4dd8807094b3a515d016ac874f4ea0d7
#
_entry.id   4dd8807094b3a515d016ac874f4ea0d7
#
_cell.length_a   1.000
_cell.length_b   1.000
_cell.length_c   1.000
_cell.angle_alpha   90.00
_cell.angle_beta   90.00
_cell.angle_gamma   90.00
#
_symmetry.space_group_name_H-M   'P 1'
#
loop_
_entity.id
_entity.type
_entity.pdbx_description
1 polymer ?
#
loop_
_entity_poly.entity_id
_entity_poly.type
_entity_poly.pdbx_seq_one_letter_code
_entity_poly.pdbx_strand_id
1 'polypeptide(L)'
;MSDRIQLASQVPAAVSAMMGLEAYLGGTDIPLSLKELIKLRASMLNGCAYCIEMHAEVAMKHGDSPQRLLALAAWRESPLFDERERAVLALTDEVTLIGDRGLTEETYQQALALLGETLLAQCLMQVVTINAWNRIAVATRMEHKHP
;
A
#
# COMPACT_ATOMS: atom_id res chain seq x y z
N MET A 1 13.78 -8.81 19.31
CA MET A 1 14.84 -8.18 18.51
C MET A 1 15.18 -9.12 17.35
N SER A 2 15.17 -8.63 16.15
CA SER A 2 15.44 -9.48 14.97
C SER A 2 16.96 -9.67 14.81
N ASP A 3 17.42 -10.92 14.74
CA ASP A 3 18.82 -11.25 14.44
C ASP A 3 19.14 -11.18 12.94
N ARG A 4 18.19 -10.68 12.13
CA ARG A 4 18.36 -10.57 10.69
C ARG A 4 19.08 -9.29 10.29
N ILE A 5 19.64 -9.31 9.09
CA ILE A 5 20.35 -8.15 8.54
C ILE A 5 19.49 -6.88 8.50
N GLN A 6 20.16 -5.75 8.67
CA GLN A 6 19.58 -4.42 8.53
C GLN A 6 19.98 -3.85 7.16
N LEU A 7 19.02 -3.69 6.25
CA LEU A 7 19.35 -3.22 4.89
C LEU A 7 19.98 -1.82 4.89
N ALA A 8 19.54 -0.94 5.77
CA ALA A 8 20.09 0.41 5.87
C ALA A 8 21.59 0.45 6.18
N SER A 9 22.10 -0.54 6.93
CA SER A 9 23.53 -0.64 7.24
C SER A 9 24.33 -1.41 6.19
N GLN A 10 23.71 -2.38 5.54
CA GLN A 10 24.41 -3.24 4.56
C GLN A 10 24.39 -2.66 3.15
N VAL A 11 23.29 -2.09 2.73
CA VAL A 11 23.07 -1.56 1.37
C VAL A 11 22.38 -0.19 1.42
N PRO A 12 23.01 0.84 2.03
CA PRO A 12 22.41 2.14 2.23
C PRO A 12 21.98 2.82 0.93
N ALA A 13 22.72 2.60 -0.16
CA ALA A 13 22.36 3.17 -1.47
C ALA A 13 21.02 2.62 -2.01
N ALA A 14 20.72 1.34 -1.76
CA ALA A 14 19.45 0.73 -2.16
C ALA A 14 18.28 1.30 -1.34
N VAL A 15 18.46 1.49 -0.03
CA VAL A 15 17.46 2.13 0.82
C VAL A 15 17.24 3.59 0.40
N SER A 16 18.31 4.31 0.06
CA SER A 16 18.22 5.68 -0.47
C SER A 16 17.42 5.73 -1.77
N ALA A 17 17.60 4.77 -2.67
CA ALA A 17 16.81 4.68 -3.91
C ALA A 17 15.32 4.43 -3.62
N MET A 18 14.99 3.59 -2.65
CA MET A 18 13.62 3.39 -2.18
C MET A 18 13.02 4.67 -1.60
N MET A 19 13.79 5.43 -0.84
CA MET A 19 13.36 6.74 -0.33
C MET A 19 13.14 7.76 -1.44
N GLY A 20 13.84 7.64 -2.56
CA GLY A 20 13.58 8.40 -3.79
C GLY A 20 12.19 8.13 -4.37
N LEU A 21 11.75 6.87 -4.36
CA LEU A 21 10.37 6.51 -4.73
C LEU A 21 9.34 7.12 -3.76
N GLU A 22 9.60 7.10 -2.46
CA GLU A 22 8.74 7.75 -1.47
C GLU A 22 8.63 9.27 -1.70
N ALA A 23 9.75 9.93 -2.02
CA ALA A 23 9.75 11.35 -2.35
C ALA A 23 8.91 11.65 -3.61
N TYR A 24 9.02 10.82 -4.64
CA TYR A 24 8.15 10.91 -5.82
C TYR A 24 6.68 10.78 -5.45
N LEU A 25 6.33 9.75 -4.67
CA LEU A 25 4.95 9.48 -4.27
C LEU A 25 4.36 10.58 -3.39
N GLY A 26 5.19 11.27 -2.61
CA GLY A 26 4.79 12.43 -1.82
C GLY A 26 4.31 13.60 -2.66
N GLY A 27 4.76 13.72 -3.92
CA GLY A 27 4.40 14.77 -4.86
C GLY A 27 3.31 14.40 -5.86
N THR A 28 2.70 13.21 -5.77
CA THR A 28 1.63 12.77 -6.68
C THR A 28 0.27 13.37 -6.34
N ASP A 29 -0.68 13.25 -7.28
CA ASP A 29 -2.06 13.72 -7.13
C ASP A 29 -2.94 12.76 -6.30
N ILE A 30 -2.38 11.64 -5.84
CA ILE A 30 -3.14 10.67 -5.03
C ILE A 30 -3.52 11.33 -3.69
N PRO A 31 -4.81 11.42 -3.34
CA PRO A 31 -5.20 11.90 -2.01
C PRO A 31 -4.58 11.04 -0.90
N LEU A 32 -4.19 11.67 0.21
CA LEU A 32 -3.52 10.97 1.30
C LEU A 32 -4.34 9.80 1.85
N SER A 33 -5.66 9.98 1.99
CA SER A 33 -6.56 8.90 2.42
C SER A 33 -6.48 7.69 1.49
N LEU A 34 -6.42 7.92 0.18
CA LEU A 34 -6.31 6.85 -0.81
C LEU A 34 -4.94 6.17 -0.79
N LYS A 35 -3.86 6.93 -0.58
CA LYS A 35 -2.52 6.36 -0.39
C LYS A 35 -2.48 5.38 0.77
N GLU A 36 -3.05 5.75 1.91
CA GLU A 36 -3.05 4.91 3.10
C GLU A 36 -3.92 3.66 2.93
N LEU A 37 -5.04 3.74 2.21
CA LEU A 37 -5.84 2.55 1.87
C LEU A 37 -5.06 1.56 1.02
N ILE A 38 -4.34 2.03 0.01
CA ILE A 38 -3.47 1.19 -0.83
C ILE A 38 -2.41 0.51 0.04
N LYS A 39 -1.70 1.28 0.85
CA LYS A 39 -0.60 0.78 1.69
C LYS A 39 -1.10 -0.25 2.71
N LEU A 40 -2.21 0.04 3.38
CA LEU A 40 -2.80 -0.87 4.35
C LEU A 40 -3.29 -2.17 3.70
N ARG A 41 -4.02 -2.07 2.59
CA ARG A 41 -4.55 -3.26 1.93
C ARG A 41 -3.44 -4.18 1.43
N ALA A 42 -2.44 -3.66 0.75
CA ALA A 42 -1.28 -4.44 0.31
C ALA A 42 -0.55 -5.07 1.50
N SER A 43 -0.37 -4.32 2.60
CA SER A 43 0.29 -4.80 3.80
C SER A 43 -0.48 -5.92 4.50
N MET A 44 -1.82 -5.86 4.50
CA MET A 44 -2.68 -6.94 5.00
C MET A 44 -2.53 -8.22 4.16
N LEU A 45 -2.55 -8.08 2.84
CA LEU A 45 -2.38 -9.21 1.92
C LEU A 45 -1.01 -9.87 2.07
N ASN A 46 0.04 -9.09 2.27
CA ASN A 46 1.41 -9.55 2.44
C ASN A 46 1.75 -9.96 3.88
N GLY A 47 0.85 -9.75 4.85
CA GLY A 47 1.09 -10.09 6.25
C GLY A 47 2.22 -9.30 6.91
N CYS A 48 2.37 -8.02 6.57
CA CYS A 48 3.41 -7.14 7.14
C CYS A 48 2.87 -6.42 8.37
N ALA A 49 3.09 -6.97 9.57
CA ALA A 49 2.64 -6.36 10.83
C ALA A 49 3.20 -4.94 11.02
N TYR A 50 4.51 -4.76 10.81
CA TYR A 50 5.16 -3.44 10.86
C TYR A 50 4.45 -2.41 9.98
N CYS A 51 4.16 -2.77 8.74
CA CYS A 51 3.54 -1.88 7.77
C CYS A 51 2.08 -1.57 8.12
N ILE A 52 1.33 -2.59 8.58
CA ILE A 52 -0.07 -2.41 9.00
C ILE A 52 -0.15 -1.42 10.16
N GLU A 53 0.65 -1.64 11.20
CA GLU A 53 0.65 -0.78 12.39
C GLU A 53 1.01 0.67 12.03
N MET A 54 2.10 0.86 11.28
CA MET A 54 2.57 2.19 10.88
C MET A 54 1.56 2.94 10.02
N HIS A 55 1.00 2.30 9.00
CA HIS A 55 0.07 2.97 8.09
C HIS A 55 -1.33 3.15 8.68
N ALA A 56 -1.77 2.27 9.56
CA ALA A 56 -3.01 2.47 10.33
C ALA A 56 -2.90 3.71 11.24
N GLU A 57 -1.77 3.86 11.91
CA GLU A 57 -1.51 5.05 12.74
C GLU A 57 -1.54 6.35 11.92
N VAL A 58 -0.88 6.36 10.75
CA VAL A 58 -0.88 7.52 9.85
C VAL A 58 -2.29 7.82 9.36
N ALA A 59 -3.04 6.81 8.91
CA ALA A 59 -4.41 6.97 8.42
C ALA A 59 -5.33 7.57 9.50
N MET A 60 -5.26 7.06 10.73
CA MET A 60 -6.05 7.59 11.85
C MET A 60 -5.68 9.03 12.20
N LYS A 61 -4.41 9.39 12.18
CA LYS A 61 -3.95 10.78 12.39
C LYS A 61 -4.50 11.75 11.34
N HIS A 62 -4.81 11.25 10.14
CA HIS A 62 -5.36 12.05 9.05
C HIS A 62 -6.89 11.91 8.93
N GLY A 63 -7.55 11.39 9.95
CA GLY A 63 -9.00 11.43 10.09
C GLY A 63 -9.74 10.18 9.65
N ASP A 64 -9.06 9.11 9.26
CA ASP A 64 -9.73 7.85 8.98
C ASP A 64 -10.17 7.15 10.29
N SER A 65 -11.21 6.35 10.24
CA SER A 65 -11.75 5.68 11.41
C SER A 65 -11.20 4.27 11.58
N PRO A 66 -10.96 3.81 12.82
CA PRO A 66 -10.58 2.42 13.06
C PRO A 66 -11.56 1.42 12.46
N GLN A 67 -12.85 1.70 12.50
CA GLN A 67 -13.89 0.86 11.92
C GLN A 67 -13.68 0.66 10.42
N ARG A 68 -13.43 1.73 9.69
CA ARG A 68 -13.20 1.69 8.24
C ARG A 68 -11.89 0.96 7.90
N LEU A 69 -10.84 1.19 8.67
CA LEU A 69 -9.56 0.51 8.45
C LEU A 69 -9.65 -1.00 8.71
N LEU A 70 -10.40 -1.42 9.73
CA LEU A 70 -10.68 -2.85 9.96
C LEU A 70 -11.49 -3.47 8.83
N ALA A 71 -12.43 -2.71 8.26
CA ALA A 71 -13.27 -3.17 7.16
C ALA A 71 -12.47 -3.44 5.84
N LEU A 72 -11.23 -2.91 5.74
CA LEU A 72 -10.36 -3.21 4.58
C LEU A 72 -10.10 -4.70 4.40
N ALA A 73 -10.11 -5.49 5.46
CA ALA A 73 -9.95 -6.95 5.36
C ALA A 73 -11.04 -7.61 4.49
N ALA A 74 -12.22 -7.00 4.43
CA ALA A 74 -13.38 -7.46 3.66
C ALA A 74 -14.02 -6.31 2.86
N TRP A 75 -13.21 -5.48 2.25
CA TRP A 75 -13.66 -4.24 1.62
C TRP A 75 -14.74 -4.43 0.54
N ARG A 76 -14.74 -5.57 -0.15
CA ARG A 76 -15.74 -5.85 -1.21
C ARG A 76 -17.16 -5.92 -0.67
N GLU A 77 -17.33 -6.38 0.55
CA GLU A 77 -18.63 -6.49 1.21
C GLU A 77 -19.01 -5.25 2.03
N SER A 78 -18.04 -4.37 2.30
CA SER A 78 -18.26 -3.19 3.13
C SER A 78 -18.90 -2.05 2.33
N PRO A 79 -19.92 -1.36 2.88
CA PRO A 79 -20.48 -0.15 2.28
C PRO A 79 -19.63 1.10 2.56
N LEU A 80 -18.53 0.99 3.30
CA LEU A 80 -17.74 2.13 3.77
C LEU A 80 -16.76 2.70 2.73
N PHE A 81 -16.67 2.09 1.55
CA PHE A 81 -15.76 2.49 0.49
C PHE A 81 -16.54 2.94 -0.75
N ASP A 82 -16.21 4.13 -1.24
CA ASP A 82 -16.82 4.66 -2.45
C ASP A 82 -16.33 3.95 -3.72
N GLU A 83 -16.90 4.28 -4.84
CA GLU A 83 -16.63 3.63 -6.12
C GLU A 83 -15.16 3.76 -6.55
N ARG A 84 -14.57 4.94 -6.32
CA ARG A 84 -13.17 5.23 -6.64
C ARG A 84 -12.21 4.45 -5.74
N GLU A 85 -12.48 4.41 -4.46
CA GLU A 85 -11.73 3.62 -3.48
C GLU A 85 -11.80 2.12 -3.81
N ARG A 86 -12.97 1.63 -4.16
CA ARG A 86 -13.17 0.22 -4.56
C ARG A 86 -12.38 -0.13 -5.81
N ALA A 87 -12.31 0.73 -6.81
CA ALA A 87 -11.49 0.51 -8.00
C ALA A 87 -9.99 0.43 -7.65
N VAL A 88 -9.53 1.32 -6.79
CA VAL A 88 -8.12 1.33 -6.33
C VAL A 88 -7.81 0.12 -5.45
N LEU A 89 -8.74 -0.32 -4.62
CA LEU A 89 -8.56 -1.52 -3.80
C LEU A 89 -8.53 -2.79 -4.66
N ALA A 90 -9.35 -2.89 -5.70
CA ALA A 90 -9.28 -3.99 -6.67
C ALA A 90 -7.94 -4.02 -7.40
N LEU A 91 -7.46 -2.85 -7.85
CA LEU A 91 -6.12 -2.70 -8.43
C LEU A 91 -5.03 -3.16 -7.46
N THR A 92 -5.13 -2.74 -6.20
CA THR A 92 -4.17 -3.10 -5.15
C THR A 92 -4.12 -4.60 -4.92
N ASP A 93 -5.28 -5.25 -4.84
CA ASP A 93 -5.39 -6.70 -4.66
C ASP A 93 -4.73 -7.46 -5.81
N GLU A 94 -5.11 -7.15 -7.05
CA GLU A 94 -4.60 -7.87 -8.22
C GLU A 94 -3.12 -7.62 -8.47
N VAL A 95 -2.62 -6.40 -8.31
CA VAL A 95 -1.19 -6.10 -8.49
C VAL A 95 -0.36 -6.69 -7.34
N THR A 96 -0.88 -6.70 -6.13
CA THR A 96 -0.20 -7.34 -4.99
C THR A 96 -0.10 -8.87 -5.19
N LEU A 97 -1.19 -9.48 -5.64
CA LEU A 97 -1.27 -10.92 -5.93
C LEU A 97 -1.01 -11.21 -7.42
N ILE A 98 -0.07 -10.51 -8.02
CA ILE A 98 0.19 -10.50 -9.46
C ILE A 98 0.41 -11.90 -10.05
N GLY A 99 0.93 -12.83 -9.26
CA GLY A 99 1.17 -14.21 -9.68
C GLY A 99 -0.08 -15.05 -9.89
N ASP A 100 -1.25 -14.64 -9.39
CA ASP A 100 -2.50 -15.40 -9.54
C ASP A 100 -2.98 -15.35 -10.99
N ARG A 101 -3.28 -14.16 -11.49
CA ARG A 101 -3.80 -13.96 -12.86
C ARG A 101 -3.46 -12.59 -13.44
N GLY A 102 -2.47 -11.93 -12.87
CA GLY A 102 -2.06 -10.59 -13.29
C GLY A 102 -3.12 -9.54 -12.94
N LEU A 103 -3.04 -8.41 -13.65
CA LEU A 103 -4.07 -7.38 -13.61
C LEU A 103 -5.09 -7.68 -14.72
N THR A 104 -6.34 -7.95 -14.33
CA THR A 104 -7.40 -8.25 -15.29
C THR A 104 -7.80 -7.00 -16.08
N GLU A 105 -8.24 -7.19 -17.31
CA GLU A 105 -8.71 -6.09 -18.16
C GLU A 105 -9.90 -5.36 -17.54
N GLU A 106 -10.80 -6.08 -16.87
CA GLU A 106 -11.95 -5.50 -16.18
C GLU A 106 -11.50 -4.50 -15.10
N THR A 107 -10.60 -4.91 -14.20
CA THR A 107 -10.08 -4.05 -13.14
C THR A 107 -9.31 -2.87 -13.72
N TYR A 108 -8.49 -3.11 -14.74
CA TYR A 108 -7.72 -2.05 -15.41
C TYR A 108 -8.64 -0.99 -16.02
N GLN A 109 -9.63 -1.39 -16.81
CA GLN A 109 -10.54 -0.46 -17.47
C GLN A 109 -11.42 0.30 -16.49
N GLN A 110 -11.88 -0.34 -15.43
CA GLN A 110 -12.65 0.32 -14.38
C GLN A 110 -11.80 1.39 -13.66
N ALA A 111 -10.57 1.06 -13.30
CA ALA A 111 -9.67 2.00 -12.68
C ALA A 111 -9.33 3.16 -13.64
N LEU A 112 -9.07 2.87 -14.92
CA LEU A 112 -8.79 3.87 -15.93
C LEU A 112 -9.97 4.86 -16.10
N ALA A 113 -11.18 4.35 -16.15
CA ALA A 113 -12.39 5.17 -16.30
C ALA A 113 -12.60 6.12 -15.11
N LEU A 114 -12.31 5.66 -13.88
CA LEU A 114 -12.53 6.43 -12.66
C LEU A 114 -11.36 7.37 -12.30
N LEU A 115 -10.14 7.00 -12.65
CA LEU A 115 -8.93 7.73 -12.25
C LEU A 115 -8.30 8.55 -13.37
N GLY A 116 -8.42 8.09 -14.62
CA GLY A 116 -7.64 8.60 -15.73
C GLY A 116 -6.21 8.04 -15.74
N GLU A 117 -5.50 8.22 -16.85
CA GLU A 117 -4.18 7.60 -17.09
C GLU A 117 -3.13 7.99 -16.05
N THR A 118 -3.01 9.30 -15.77
CA THR A 118 -1.96 9.80 -14.87
C THR A 118 -2.15 9.28 -13.44
N LEU A 119 -3.35 9.39 -12.89
CA LEU A 119 -3.60 8.95 -11.52
C LEU A 119 -3.55 7.42 -11.41
N LEU A 120 -4.00 6.69 -12.43
CA LEU A 120 -3.84 5.23 -12.48
C LEU A 120 -2.35 4.83 -12.43
N ALA A 121 -1.51 5.48 -13.24
CA ALA A 121 -0.06 5.22 -13.24
C ALA A 121 0.57 5.54 -11.88
N GLN A 122 0.18 6.65 -11.25
CA GLN A 122 0.63 7.01 -9.90
C GLN A 122 0.18 5.97 -8.85
N CYS A 123 -1.06 5.50 -8.91
CA CYS A 123 -1.56 4.45 -8.03
C CYS A 123 -0.81 3.13 -8.23
N LEU A 124 -0.50 2.74 -9.46
CA LEU A 124 0.32 1.57 -9.75
C LEU A 124 1.69 1.68 -9.07
N MET A 125 2.35 2.84 -9.17
CA MET A 125 3.64 3.05 -8.48
C MET A 125 3.50 3.04 -6.97
N GLN A 126 2.39 3.51 -6.42
CA GLN A 126 2.13 3.41 -4.99
C GLN A 126 1.99 1.94 -4.56
N VAL A 127 1.27 1.13 -5.32
CA VAL A 127 1.13 -0.32 -5.04
C VAL A 127 2.48 -1.03 -5.13
N VAL A 128 3.24 -0.78 -6.19
CA VAL A 128 4.58 -1.37 -6.38
C VAL A 128 5.50 -1.04 -5.21
N THR A 129 5.52 0.21 -4.79
CA THR A 129 6.42 0.68 -3.73
C THR A 129 6.06 0.08 -2.37
N ILE A 130 4.80 0.05 -2.00
CA ILE A 130 4.41 -0.59 -0.73
C ILE A 130 4.67 -2.10 -0.75
N ASN A 131 4.47 -2.77 -1.88
CA ASN A 131 4.82 -4.18 -2.02
C ASN A 131 6.33 -4.42 -1.82
N ALA A 132 7.18 -3.54 -2.33
CA ALA A 132 8.62 -3.60 -2.11
C ALA A 132 8.96 -3.45 -0.62
N TRP A 133 8.40 -2.46 0.06
CA TRP A 133 8.58 -2.27 1.50
C TRP A 133 8.06 -3.44 2.33
N ASN A 134 6.90 -4.01 1.99
CA ASN A 134 6.36 -5.18 2.67
C ASN A 134 7.37 -6.36 2.61
N ARG A 135 7.97 -6.59 1.45
CA ARG A 135 8.94 -7.67 1.27
C ARG A 135 10.21 -7.43 2.08
N ILE A 136 10.70 -6.22 2.10
CA ILE A 136 11.85 -5.83 2.93
C ILE A 136 11.52 -6.05 4.42
N ALA A 137 10.41 -5.51 4.89
CA ALA A 137 10.03 -5.57 6.29
C ALA A 137 9.80 -7.01 6.78
N VAL A 138 9.07 -7.82 6.01
CA VAL A 138 8.80 -9.21 6.36
C VAL A 138 10.08 -10.05 6.30
N ALA A 139 10.89 -9.90 5.24
CA ALA A 139 12.11 -10.66 5.07
C ALA A 139 13.16 -10.36 6.15
N THR A 140 13.22 -9.13 6.63
CA THR A 140 14.16 -8.71 7.68
C THR A 140 13.58 -8.71 9.09
N ARG A 141 12.30 -9.07 9.24
CA ARG A 141 11.56 -9.08 10.51
C ARG A 141 11.61 -7.72 11.21
N MET A 142 11.28 -6.66 10.47
CA MET A 142 11.15 -5.33 11.06
C MET A 142 10.03 -5.32 12.10
N GLU A 143 10.30 -4.67 13.22
CA GLU A 143 9.34 -4.51 14.32
C GLU A 143 8.95 -3.04 14.46
N HIS A 144 7.65 -2.78 14.62
CA HIS A 144 7.17 -1.45 14.96
C HIS A 144 7.39 -1.21 16.45
N LYS A 145 7.95 -0.05 16.76
CA LYS A 145 8.17 0.32 18.17
C LYS A 145 6.83 0.82 18.74
N HIS A 146 6.29 0.05 19.66
CA HIS A 146 5.17 0.52 20.47
C HIS A 146 5.67 1.57 21.47
N PRO A 147 4.89 2.62 21.72
CA PRO A 147 5.21 3.61 22.74
C PRO A 147 5.19 3.01 24.14
#